data_805dc257535f7c70d720bb456eb9916c
#
_entry.id   805dc257535f7c70d720bb456eb9916c
#
_cell.length_a   1.000
_cell.length_b   1.000
_cell.length_c   1.000
_cell.angle_alpha   90.00
_cell.angle_beta   90.00
_cell.angle_gamma   90.00
#
_symmetry.space_group_name_H-M   'P 1'
#
loop_
_entity.id
_entity.type
_entity.pdbx_description
1 polymer ?
#
loop_
_entity_poly.entity_id
_entity_poly.type
_entity_poly.pdbx_seq_one_letter_code
_entity_poly.pdbx_strand_id
1 'polypeptide(L)'
;MNIGRRSFLGLAAATGAAGCISKPKPAPAPVRAGGKDENLTVFVTDIHVSGLPDAFPKPCERLARFVDEVLAMNPRPARVVSLGDLAYLHGLPEDYAKSKPLLKKLEDAGIELVFAMGNHDRRSAFKEAWPEYVAKSPVPGRIVNIVSLGTADLVVLDGLQGSDDRARTDMGPGQAKLFPDVFAWCKKELPKRERPFFVCAHWPVQEFTYPVKGKAKTADLAKWLVTHAPQCKGYIYGHLHRWRPEWIHTDWKKALTFRTLCLPSNGLWGDIGYATFRTSADRAVCALELKDFYFPREPETSARPAAWQVKVEETRGQRVTFLYDRGEEA
;
A
#
# COMPACT_ATOMS: atom_id res chain seq x y z
N MET A 1 78.87 27.96 14.00
CA MET A 1 79.03 27.32 15.31
C MET A 1 78.19 26.07 15.39
N ASN A 2 78.88 24.95 15.58
CA ASN A 2 78.29 23.62 15.77
C ASN A 2 77.51 23.48 17.06
N ILE A 3 76.56 22.53 17.08
CA ILE A 3 76.11 21.66 18.16
C ILE A 3 74.69 21.26 17.82
N GLY A 4 74.17 20.02 17.71
CA GLY A 4 74.68 18.74 18.16
C GLY A 4 73.45 17.80 18.05
N ARG A 5 73.60 16.71 17.29
CA ARG A 5 72.57 15.65 17.19
C ARG A 5 72.42 14.92 18.52
N ARG A 6 71.20 14.72 19.00
CA ARG A 6 70.88 13.66 19.95
C ARG A 6 69.75 12.82 19.41
N SER A 7 70.07 11.58 19.10
CA SER A 7 69.18 10.50 18.75
C SER A 7 68.40 10.06 19.99
N PHE A 8 67.07 9.97 19.87
CA PHE A 8 66.22 9.24 20.82
C PHE A 8 65.59 8.02 20.10
N LEU A 9 66.04 6.88 20.50
CA LEU A 9 65.43 5.61 20.22
C LEU A 9 64.11 5.52 21.05
N GLY A 10 63.01 5.61 20.42
CA GLY A 10 61.70 5.34 21.03
C GLY A 10 61.22 3.95 20.65
N LEU A 11 61.10 3.12 21.64
CA LEU A 11 60.53 1.75 21.56
C LEU A 11 59.07 1.81 21.20
N ALA A 12 58.66 1.33 20.01
CA ALA A 12 57.28 1.21 19.61
C ALA A 12 56.72 -0.09 20.17
N ALA A 13 55.86 0.02 21.19
CA ALA A 13 55.02 -1.08 21.65
C ALA A 13 53.89 -1.31 20.65
N ALA A 14 53.93 -2.41 19.94
CA ALA A 14 52.83 -2.86 19.09
C ALA A 14 51.68 -3.42 19.97
N THR A 15 50.63 -2.61 20.22
CA THR A 15 49.36 -3.12 20.76
C THR A 15 48.60 -3.71 19.62
N GLY A 16 48.54 -5.05 19.58
CA GLY A 16 47.68 -5.80 18.65
C GLY A 16 46.20 -5.52 18.94
N ALA A 17 45.57 -4.76 18.08
CA ALA A 17 44.11 -4.68 18.03
C ALA A 17 43.60 -5.98 17.44
N ALA A 18 43.11 -6.88 18.29
CA ALA A 18 42.30 -8.03 17.87
C ALA A 18 41.00 -7.51 17.29
N GLY A 19 40.95 -7.30 15.98
CA GLY A 19 39.72 -7.02 15.23
C GLY A 19 38.81 -8.24 15.33
N CYS A 20 37.69 -8.09 16.04
CA CYS A 20 36.59 -9.04 15.96
C CYS A 20 36.09 -9.08 14.52
N ILE A 21 36.58 -10.03 13.73
CA ILE A 21 36.02 -10.41 12.46
C ILE A 21 34.72 -11.14 12.79
N SER A 22 33.59 -10.42 12.79
CA SER A 22 32.27 -11.03 12.85
C SER A 22 32.12 -11.96 11.65
N LYS A 23 31.94 -13.26 11.90
CA LYS A 23 31.67 -14.24 10.84
C LYS A 23 30.47 -13.75 10.04
N PRO A 24 30.52 -13.75 8.70
CA PRO A 24 29.36 -13.41 7.89
C PRO A 24 28.18 -14.30 8.32
N LYS A 25 27.03 -13.67 8.55
CA LYS A 25 25.79 -14.37 8.89
C LYS A 25 25.53 -15.40 7.77
N PRO A 26 25.33 -16.69 8.07
CA PRO A 26 25.07 -17.69 7.03
C PRO A 26 23.90 -17.22 6.16
N ALA A 27 24.05 -17.34 4.85
CA ALA A 27 22.97 -17.09 3.91
C ALA A 27 21.75 -17.92 4.35
N PRO A 28 20.53 -17.33 4.33
CA PRO A 28 19.35 -18.08 4.69
C PRO A 28 19.27 -19.33 3.80
N ALA A 29 19.03 -20.48 4.43
CA ALA A 29 18.85 -21.74 3.72
C ALA A 29 17.78 -21.57 2.64
N PRO A 30 17.92 -22.19 1.45
CA PRO A 30 16.90 -22.10 0.42
C PRO A 30 15.57 -22.58 0.99
N VAL A 31 14.62 -21.66 1.10
CA VAL A 31 13.26 -21.95 1.55
C VAL A 31 12.72 -22.98 0.57
N ARG A 32 12.44 -24.20 1.04
CA ARG A 32 11.70 -25.19 0.25
C ARG A 32 10.47 -24.49 -0.27
N ALA A 33 10.25 -24.51 -1.58
CA ALA A 33 9.12 -23.90 -2.24
C ALA A 33 7.81 -24.47 -1.65
N GLY A 34 7.34 -23.85 -0.59
CA GLY A 34 5.98 -24.04 -0.10
C GLY A 34 5.06 -23.58 -1.21
N GLY A 35 4.00 -24.33 -1.50
CA GLY A 35 3.06 -23.98 -2.54
C GLY A 35 2.52 -22.57 -2.35
N LYS A 36 2.16 -21.93 -3.46
CA LYS A 36 1.47 -20.65 -3.49
C LYS A 36 0.06 -20.80 -2.94
N ASP A 37 -0.36 -19.92 -2.06
CA ASP A 37 -1.73 -19.92 -1.51
C ASP A 37 -2.59 -18.89 -2.25
N GLU A 38 -3.50 -19.38 -3.09
CA GLU A 38 -4.37 -18.53 -3.91
C GLU A 38 -5.35 -17.68 -3.07
N ASN A 39 -5.60 -18.06 -1.83
CA ASN A 39 -6.45 -17.32 -0.91
C ASN A 39 -5.68 -16.30 -0.05
N LEU A 40 -4.36 -16.28 -0.12
CA LEU A 40 -3.52 -15.35 0.62
C LEU A 40 -3.06 -14.21 -0.28
N THR A 41 -3.43 -13.01 0.10
CA THR A 41 -3.01 -11.74 -0.51
C THR A 41 -2.30 -10.90 0.55
N VAL A 42 -1.29 -10.16 0.15
CA VAL A 42 -0.65 -9.14 1.00
C VAL A 42 -0.99 -7.77 0.46
N PHE A 43 -1.49 -6.89 1.32
CA PHE A 43 -1.74 -5.49 1.01
C PHE A 43 -0.61 -4.62 1.57
N VAL A 44 -0.15 -3.70 0.76
CA VAL A 44 0.81 -2.64 1.12
C VAL A 44 0.32 -1.32 0.54
N THR A 45 0.60 -0.21 1.19
CA THR A 45 0.17 1.12 0.72
C THR A 45 1.13 2.20 1.20
N ASP A 46 1.05 3.37 0.59
CA ASP A 46 1.78 4.56 1.03
C ASP A 46 3.29 4.27 1.19
N ILE A 47 3.88 3.70 0.14
CA ILE A 47 5.28 3.23 0.12
C ILE A 47 6.24 4.42 0.02
N HIS A 48 5.89 5.45 -0.75
CA HIS A 48 6.60 6.73 -0.86
C HIS A 48 8.09 6.60 -1.22
N VAL A 49 8.44 5.73 -2.15
CA VAL A 49 9.83 5.60 -2.63
C VAL A 49 10.22 6.84 -3.39
N SER A 50 11.37 7.43 -3.04
CA SER A 50 12.00 8.50 -3.80
C SER A 50 13.19 8.01 -4.60
N GLY A 51 13.24 8.39 -5.87
CA GLY A 51 14.38 8.18 -6.74
C GLY A 51 15.47 9.24 -6.61
N LEU A 52 15.19 10.35 -5.93
CA LEU A 52 16.13 11.44 -5.76
C LEU A 52 17.25 11.06 -4.78
N PRO A 53 18.54 11.43 -5.05
CA PRO A 53 19.68 10.99 -4.26
C PRO A 53 19.64 11.38 -2.79
N ASP A 54 19.10 12.57 -2.49
CA ASP A 54 19.08 13.15 -1.13
C ASP A 54 17.75 12.96 -0.40
N ALA A 55 16.82 12.23 -1.03
CA ALA A 55 15.53 12.02 -0.43
C ALA A 55 15.54 10.74 0.44
N PHE A 56 14.84 10.83 1.54
CA PHE A 56 14.62 9.80 2.55
C PHE A 56 14.91 8.35 2.12
N PRO A 57 16.03 7.75 2.54
CA PRO A 57 16.38 6.37 2.16
C PRO A 57 15.45 5.34 2.80
N LYS A 58 14.83 5.67 3.93
CA LYS A 58 14.00 4.74 4.73
C LYS A 58 12.83 4.11 4.00
N PRO A 59 12.03 4.80 3.17
CA PRO A 59 10.97 4.14 2.40
C PRO A 59 11.50 3.03 1.49
N CYS A 60 12.65 3.26 0.85
CA CYS A 60 13.27 2.26 -0.01
C CYS A 60 13.80 1.05 0.80
N GLU A 61 14.39 1.30 1.96
CA GLU A 61 14.85 0.24 2.88
C GLU A 61 13.66 -0.56 3.42
N ARG A 62 12.54 0.10 3.73
CA ARG A 62 11.31 -0.56 4.18
C ARG A 62 10.67 -1.39 3.08
N LEU A 63 10.62 -0.87 1.84
CA LEU A 63 10.16 -1.64 0.71
C LEU A 63 11.02 -2.89 0.49
N ALA A 64 12.35 -2.77 0.57
CA ALA A 64 13.24 -3.91 0.45
C ALA A 64 12.97 -4.96 1.54
N ARG A 65 12.85 -4.52 2.79
CA ARG A 65 12.52 -5.39 3.92
C ARG A 65 11.14 -6.04 3.76
N PHE A 66 10.14 -5.28 3.33
CA PHE A 66 8.80 -5.80 3.03
C PHE A 66 8.87 -6.92 1.98
N VAL A 67 9.60 -6.68 0.89
CA VAL A 67 9.79 -7.69 -0.17
C VAL A 67 10.43 -8.95 0.38
N ASP A 68 11.50 -8.81 1.17
CA ASP A 68 12.20 -9.95 1.77
C ASP A 68 11.28 -10.73 2.73
N GLU A 69 10.46 -10.05 3.53
CA GLU A 69 9.48 -10.67 4.43
C GLU A 69 8.40 -11.42 3.67
N VAL A 70 7.87 -10.86 2.58
CA VAL A 70 6.86 -11.51 1.73
C VAL A 70 7.45 -12.75 1.05
N LEU A 71 8.67 -12.66 0.54
CA LEU A 71 9.37 -13.80 -0.07
C LEU A 71 9.65 -14.94 0.92
N ALA A 72 9.80 -14.61 2.21
CA ALA A 72 10.01 -15.59 3.29
C ALA A 72 8.72 -16.22 3.81
N MET A 73 7.54 -15.77 3.37
CA MET A 73 6.27 -16.36 3.80
C MET A 73 6.11 -17.80 3.32
N ASN A 74 5.55 -18.65 4.18
CA ASN A 74 5.22 -20.05 3.85
C ASN A 74 3.84 -20.42 4.44
N PRO A 75 2.81 -20.66 3.61
CA PRO A 75 2.81 -20.59 2.15
C PRO A 75 3.04 -19.17 1.62
N ARG A 76 3.57 -19.06 0.39
CA ARG A 76 3.72 -17.76 -0.28
C ARG A 76 2.35 -17.19 -0.65
N PRO A 77 2.17 -15.86 -0.57
CA PRO A 77 0.94 -15.25 -1.07
C PRO A 77 0.85 -15.38 -2.59
N ALA A 78 -0.38 -15.46 -3.08
CA ALA A 78 -0.61 -15.45 -4.52
C ALA A 78 -0.30 -14.09 -5.14
N ARG A 79 -0.53 -13.03 -4.38
CA ARG A 79 -0.38 -11.66 -4.86
C ARG A 79 -0.03 -10.66 -3.78
N VAL A 80 0.56 -9.54 -4.23
CA VAL A 80 0.76 -8.31 -3.46
C VAL A 80 -0.04 -7.20 -4.13
N VAL A 81 -0.84 -6.50 -3.34
CA VAL A 81 -1.66 -5.36 -3.78
C VAL A 81 -1.10 -4.08 -3.17
N SER A 82 -0.62 -3.16 -4.00
CA SER A 82 -0.24 -1.81 -3.61
C SER A 82 -1.43 -0.86 -3.79
N LEU A 83 -1.87 -0.25 -2.70
CA LEU A 83 -3.05 0.63 -2.72
C LEU A 83 -2.73 2.11 -3.03
N GLY A 84 -1.63 2.37 -3.73
CA GLY A 84 -1.24 3.71 -4.16
C GLY A 84 -0.16 4.36 -3.30
N ASP A 85 0.22 5.56 -3.70
CA ASP A 85 1.36 6.31 -3.16
C ASP A 85 2.65 5.46 -3.16
N LEU A 86 2.92 4.85 -4.32
CA LEU A 86 4.18 4.16 -4.55
C LEU A 86 5.33 5.18 -4.64
N ALA A 87 5.09 6.30 -5.30
CA ALA A 87 6.02 7.42 -5.45
C ALA A 87 5.99 8.36 -4.24
N TYR A 88 7.09 9.07 -4.01
CA TYR A 88 7.27 9.92 -2.83
C TYR A 88 6.34 11.15 -2.80
N LEU A 89 6.49 12.09 -3.74
CA LEU A 89 5.74 13.34 -3.74
C LEU A 89 5.03 13.64 -5.06
N HIS A 90 5.72 13.42 -6.17
CA HIS A 90 5.30 13.95 -7.47
C HIS A 90 5.15 12.88 -8.54
N GLY A 91 5.33 11.62 -8.20
CA GLY A 91 5.25 10.51 -9.16
C GLY A 91 6.26 10.65 -10.28
N LEU A 92 7.51 10.93 -9.92
CA LEU A 92 8.59 11.08 -10.90
C LEU A 92 8.98 9.72 -11.49
N PRO A 93 9.45 9.65 -12.74
CA PRO A 93 9.94 8.40 -13.34
C PRO A 93 11.01 7.72 -12.49
N GLU A 94 11.87 8.49 -11.82
CA GLU A 94 12.94 8.02 -10.94
C GLU A 94 12.41 7.27 -9.71
N ASP A 95 11.24 7.66 -9.18
CA ASP A 95 10.60 7.00 -8.06
C ASP A 95 10.20 5.57 -8.44
N TYR A 96 9.61 5.42 -9.62
CA TYR A 96 9.24 4.11 -10.17
C TYR A 96 10.46 3.29 -10.60
N ALA A 97 11.46 3.91 -11.18
CA ALA A 97 12.72 3.25 -11.53
C ALA A 97 13.43 2.69 -10.28
N LYS A 98 13.30 3.36 -9.14
CA LYS A 98 13.85 2.91 -7.86
C LYS A 98 13.06 1.79 -7.21
N SER A 99 11.73 1.83 -7.30
CA SER A 99 10.84 0.83 -6.69
C SER A 99 10.71 -0.45 -7.53
N LYS A 100 10.72 -0.35 -8.87
CA LYS A 100 10.50 -1.48 -9.77
C LYS A 100 11.46 -2.67 -9.55
N PRO A 101 12.78 -2.51 -9.41
CA PRO A 101 13.68 -3.64 -9.19
C PRO A 101 13.40 -4.39 -7.89
N LEU A 102 12.90 -3.71 -6.86
CA LEU A 102 12.54 -4.33 -5.59
C LEU A 102 11.25 -5.15 -5.75
N LEU A 103 10.21 -4.55 -6.33
CA LEU A 103 8.94 -5.22 -6.55
C LEU A 103 9.05 -6.38 -7.57
N LYS A 104 9.92 -6.24 -8.57
CA LYS A 104 10.17 -7.31 -9.54
C LYS A 104 10.64 -8.62 -8.91
N LYS A 105 11.31 -8.59 -7.77
CA LYS A 105 11.68 -9.81 -7.03
C LYS A 105 10.45 -10.64 -6.64
N LEU A 106 9.32 -9.98 -6.37
CA LEU A 106 8.05 -10.66 -6.08
C LEU A 106 7.50 -11.33 -7.34
N GLU A 107 7.50 -10.62 -8.48
CA GLU A 107 7.06 -11.19 -9.77
C GLU A 107 7.95 -12.37 -10.18
N ASP A 108 9.27 -12.23 -10.05
CA ASP A 108 10.24 -13.30 -10.35
C ASP A 108 10.04 -14.54 -9.46
N ALA A 109 9.45 -14.35 -8.26
CA ALA A 109 9.04 -15.45 -7.37
C ALA A 109 7.62 -15.98 -7.67
N GLY A 110 6.97 -15.51 -8.74
CA GLY A 110 5.62 -15.93 -9.15
C GLY A 110 4.49 -15.28 -8.35
N ILE A 111 4.75 -14.19 -7.63
CA ILE A 111 3.74 -13.42 -6.90
C ILE A 111 3.21 -12.33 -7.82
N GLU A 112 1.89 -12.30 -8.01
CA GLU A 112 1.23 -11.29 -8.84
C GLU A 112 1.29 -9.91 -8.16
N LEU A 113 1.69 -8.87 -8.91
CA LEU A 113 1.59 -7.47 -8.46
C LEU A 113 0.30 -6.84 -8.96
N VAL A 114 -0.37 -6.11 -8.07
CA VAL A 114 -1.59 -5.36 -8.36
C VAL A 114 -1.43 -3.95 -7.80
N PHE A 115 -1.82 -2.93 -8.58
CA PHE A 115 -1.62 -1.53 -8.21
C PHE A 115 -2.92 -0.73 -8.27
N ALA A 116 -3.13 0.12 -7.28
CA ALA A 116 -4.00 1.29 -7.34
C ALA A 116 -3.14 2.55 -7.45
N MET A 117 -3.73 3.66 -7.88
CA MET A 117 -3.07 4.96 -7.95
C MET A 117 -3.39 5.79 -6.72
N GLY A 118 -2.37 6.39 -6.10
CA GLY A 118 -2.51 7.32 -4.99
C GLY A 118 -2.31 8.78 -5.41
N ASN A 119 -2.41 9.71 -4.44
CA ASN A 119 -2.30 11.16 -4.73
C ASN A 119 -0.87 11.60 -5.05
N HIS A 120 0.12 10.85 -4.63
CA HIS A 120 1.52 11.10 -4.96
C HIS A 120 1.97 10.40 -6.24
N ASP A 121 1.14 9.57 -6.84
CA ASP A 121 1.45 8.90 -8.10
C ASP A 121 1.13 9.75 -9.34
N ARG A 122 1.76 9.41 -10.47
CA ARG A 122 1.50 9.96 -11.79
C ARG A 122 1.27 8.85 -12.78
N ARG A 123 0.09 8.85 -13.45
CA ARG A 123 -0.25 7.77 -14.42
C ARG A 123 0.73 7.63 -15.55
N SER A 124 1.20 8.73 -16.16
CA SER A 124 2.16 8.67 -17.27
C SER A 124 3.42 7.94 -16.88
N ALA A 125 4.07 8.34 -15.79
CA ALA A 125 5.30 7.70 -15.31
C ALA A 125 5.06 6.25 -14.85
N PHE A 126 3.90 5.96 -14.21
CA PHE A 126 3.51 4.61 -13.87
C PHE A 126 3.32 3.73 -15.13
N LYS A 127 2.67 4.26 -16.18
CA LYS A 127 2.46 3.55 -17.44
C LYS A 127 3.78 3.20 -18.15
N GLU A 128 4.77 4.08 -18.06
CA GLU A 128 6.12 3.82 -18.58
C GLU A 128 6.82 2.71 -17.79
N ALA A 129 6.62 2.70 -16.45
CA ALA A 129 7.23 1.69 -15.60
C ALA A 129 6.55 0.31 -15.72
N TRP A 130 5.21 0.25 -15.81
CA TRP A 130 4.42 -0.99 -15.88
C TRP A 130 3.39 -0.97 -17.04
N PRO A 131 3.82 -0.91 -18.30
CA PRO A 131 2.92 -0.87 -19.46
C PRO A 131 2.04 -2.12 -19.55
N GLU A 132 2.59 -3.27 -19.20
CA GLU A 132 1.91 -4.56 -19.20
C GLU A 132 0.75 -4.62 -18.18
N TYR A 133 0.85 -3.91 -17.10
CA TYR A 133 -0.21 -3.82 -16.09
C TYR A 133 -1.36 -2.94 -16.58
N VAL A 134 -1.03 -1.78 -17.16
CA VAL A 134 -2.02 -0.83 -17.68
C VAL A 134 -2.84 -1.43 -18.84
N ALA A 135 -2.21 -2.23 -19.68
CA ALA A 135 -2.87 -2.90 -20.80
C ALA A 135 -4.03 -3.83 -20.36
N LYS A 136 -4.03 -4.29 -19.10
CA LYS A 136 -5.08 -5.15 -18.55
C LYS A 136 -6.32 -4.38 -18.06
N SER A 137 -6.27 -3.03 -17.98
CA SER A 137 -7.39 -2.25 -17.48
C SER A 137 -8.60 -2.31 -18.41
N PRO A 138 -9.80 -2.64 -17.89
CA PRO A 138 -11.02 -2.66 -18.67
C PRO A 138 -11.55 -1.24 -19.00
N VAL A 139 -10.98 -0.20 -18.40
CA VAL A 139 -11.34 1.20 -18.64
C VAL A 139 -10.14 1.89 -19.30
N PRO A 140 -10.22 2.25 -20.60
CA PRO A 140 -9.12 2.85 -21.32
C PRO A 140 -8.57 4.10 -20.61
N GLY A 141 -7.27 4.19 -20.51
CA GLY A 141 -6.59 5.33 -19.89
C GLY A 141 -6.61 5.36 -18.35
N ARG A 142 -7.32 4.42 -17.70
CA ARG A 142 -7.38 4.28 -16.24
C ARG A 142 -6.61 3.07 -15.75
N ILE A 143 -6.36 3.04 -14.45
CA ILE A 143 -5.77 1.88 -13.75
C ILE A 143 -6.88 1.20 -12.95
N VAL A 144 -7.75 0.49 -13.64
CA VAL A 144 -8.84 -0.30 -13.06
C VAL A 144 -8.52 -1.77 -13.27
N ASN A 145 -8.80 -2.61 -12.28
CA ASN A 145 -8.57 -4.04 -12.41
C ASN A 145 -9.58 -4.87 -11.62
N ILE A 146 -9.74 -6.12 -12.02
CA ILE A 146 -10.41 -7.14 -11.21
C ILE A 146 -9.45 -8.32 -11.11
N VAL A 147 -9.13 -8.70 -9.89
CA VAL A 147 -8.25 -9.84 -9.61
C VAL A 147 -8.94 -10.84 -8.70
N SER A 148 -8.67 -12.12 -8.91
CA SER A 148 -9.18 -13.17 -8.03
C SER A 148 -8.38 -13.19 -6.72
N LEU A 149 -9.06 -13.28 -5.60
CA LEU A 149 -8.47 -13.53 -4.27
C LEU A 149 -8.69 -14.99 -3.83
N GLY A 150 -8.81 -15.91 -4.76
CA GLY A 150 -9.19 -17.29 -4.48
C GLY A 150 -10.71 -17.42 -4.36
N THR A 151 -11.30 -17.40 -3.18
CA THR A 151 -12.75 -17.54 -2.97
C THR A 151 -13.55 -16.25 -3.12
N ALA A 152 -12.90 -15.09 -3.24
CA ALA A 152 -13.51 -13.79 -3.50
C ALA A 152 -12.78 -13.07 -4.63
N ASP A 153 -13.26 -11.90 -5.03
CA ASP A 153 -12.60 -11.03 -6.00
C ASP A 153 -12.22 -9.68 -5.37
N LEU A 154 -11.24 -8.99 -5.96
CA LEU A 154 -10.87 -7.62 -5.63
C LEU A 154 -11.07 -6.73 -6.86
N VAL A 155 -11.81 -5.66 -6.67
CA VAL A 155 -12.02 -4.60 -7.67
C VAL A 155 -11.16 -3.41 -7.29
N VAL A 156 -10.16 -3.11 -8.10
CA VAL A 156 -9.26 -1.97 -7.92
C VAL A 156 -9.78 -0.79 -8.74
N LEU A 157 -10.01 0.34 -8.09
CA LEU A 157 -10.50 1.55 -8.75
C LEU A 157 -9.41 2.61 -8.85
N ASP A 158 -9.35 3.25 -10.01
CA ASP A 158 -8.52 4.43 -10.23
C ASP A 158 -9.30 5.69 -9.84
N GLY A 159 -8.87 6.33 -8.77
CA GLY A 159 -9.46 7.55 -8.25
C GLY A 159 -8.57 8.79 -8.37
N LEU A 160 -7.41 8.70 -9.01
CA LEU A 160 -6.48 9.83 -9.09
C LEU A 160 -7.02 10.95 -10.00
N GLN A 161 -7.39 12.09 -9.40
CA GLN A 161 -7.77 13.29 -10.13
C GLN A 161 -6.53 14.02 -10.64
N GLY A 162 -6.54 14.41 -11.88
CA GLY A 162 -5.50 15.19 -12.54
C GLY A 162 -5.24 14.67 -13.95
N SER A 163 -4.76 15.55 -14.81
CA SER A 163 -4.17 15.14 -16.09
C SER A 163 -2.71 14.81 -15.85
N ASP A 164 -2.24 13.75 -16.46
CA ASP A 164 -0.84 13.30 -16.38
C ASP A 164 0.16 14.34 -16.94
N ASP A 165 -0.33 15.32 -17.68
CA ASP A 165 0.46 16.29 -18.47
C ASP A 165 0.81 17.56 -17.69
N ARG A 166 0.25 17.78 -16.51
CA ARG A 166 0.59 18.94 -15.69
C ARG A 166 1.74 18.58 -14.75
N ALA A 167 2.79 19.39 -14.79
CA ALA A 167 3.78 19.42 -13.73
C ALA A 167 3.05 19.63 -12.41
N ARG A 168 3.12 18.66 -11.50
CA ARG A 168 2.40 18.72 -10.19
C ARG A 168 3.04 19.68 -9.21
N THR A 169 4.00 20.49 -9.63
CA THR A 169 4.64 21.53 -8.83
C THR A 169 3.65 22.56 -8.28
N ASP A 170 2.47 22.70 -8.92
CA ASP A 170 1.47 23.71 -8.57
C ASP A 170 0.25 23.14 -7.83
N MET A 171 0.18 21.83 -7.68
CA MET A 171 -0.95 21.18 -7.06
C MET A 171 -0.47 20.35 -5.89
N GLY A 172 -1.03 20.59 -4.74
CA GLY A 172 -0.91 19.69 -3.61
C GLY A 172 -1.24 18.23 -4.00
N PRO A 173 -1.19 17.31 -3.07
CA PRO A 173 -1.50 15.91 -3.33
C PRO A 173 -2.81 15.82 -4.13
N GLY A 174 -2.84 14.92 -5.14
CA GLY A 174 -4.01 14.73 -5.99
C GLY A 174 -5.24 14.40 -5.13
N GLN A 175 -6.41 14.74 -5.64
CA GLN A 175 -7.67 14.49 -4.95
C GLN A 175 -8.33 13.23 -5.47
N ALA A 176 -9.18 12.63 -4.64
CA ALA A 176 -10.04 11.55 -5.05
C ALA A 176 -11.10 12.03 -6.04
N LYS A 177 -11.33 11.25 -7.08
CA LYS A 177 -12.44 11.46 -8.00
C LYS A 177 -12.94 10.15 -8.56
N LEU A 178 -14.23 9.94 -8.48
CA LEU A 178 -14.85 8.88 -9.25
C LEU A 178 -15.16 9.40 -10.66
N PHE A 179 -14.36 8.94 -11.62
CA PHE A 179 -14.54 9.35 -13.01
C PHE A 179 -15.82 8.76 -13.62
N PRO A 180 -16.51 9.51 -14.51
CA PRO A 180 -17.75 9.04 -15.14
C PRO A 180 -17.58 7.72 -15.90
N ASP A 181 -16.46 7.50 -16.57
CA ASP A 181 -16.11 6.28 -17.28
C ASP A 181 -15.90 5.09 -16.33
N VAL A 182 -15.14 5.30 -15.25
CA VAL A 182 -14.95 4.29 -14.19
C VAL A 182 -16.27 3.95 -13.54
N PHE A 183 -17.10 4.95 -13.22
CA PHE A 183 -18.40 4.71 -12.59
C PHE A 183 -19.41 4.04 -13.54
N ALA A 184 -19.37 4.40 -14.82
CA ALA A 184 -20.19 3.71 -15.84
C ALA A 184 -19.81 2.22 -15.92
N TRP A 185 -18.53 1.93 -15.89
CA TRP A 185 -18.02 0.57 -15.83
C TRP A 185 -18.46 -0.15 -14.54
N CYS A 186 -18.35 0.48 -13.36
CA CYS A 186 -18.82 -0.10 -12.10
C CYS A 186 -20.31 -0.45 -12.19
N LYS A 187 -21.16 0.46 -12.70
CA LYS A 187 -22.60 0.23 -12.85
C LYS A 187 -22.94 -0.94 -13.79
N LYS A 188 -22.10 -1.16 -14.79
CA LYS A 188 -22.30 -2.25 -15.76
C LYS A 188 -21.84 -3.60 -15.20
N GLU A 189 -20.74 -3.64 -14.48
CA GLU A 189 -20.04 -4.88 -14.15
C GLU A 189 -20.27 -5.38 -12.71
N LEU A 190 -20.35 -4.47 -11.71
CA LEU A 190 -20.40 -4.91 -10.32
C LEU A 190 -21.74 -5.54 -9.89
N PRO A 191 -22.93 -5.09 -10.37
CA PRO A 191 -24.18 -5.75 -10.02
C PRO A 191 -24.31 -7.19 -10.52
N LYS A 192 -23.55 -7.58 -11.54
CA LYS A 192 -23.59 -8.92 -12.15
C LYS A 192 -22.70 -9.93 -11.42
N ARG A 193 -21.92 -9.49 -10.44
CA ARG A 193 -21.00 -10.38 -9.77
C ARG A 193 -21.75 -11.31 -8.83
N GLU A 194 -21.53 -12.59 -9.00
CA GLU A 194 -22.12 -13.64 -8.19
C GLU A 194 -21.24 -14.01 -6.99
N ARG A 195 -19.92 -13.87 -7.15
CA ARG A 195 -18.95 -14.13 -6.10
C ARG A 195 -18.82 -12.94 -5.16
N PRO A 196 -18.55 -13.17 -3.86
CA PRO A 196 -18.15 -12.09 -2.95
C PRO A 196 -16.99 -11.29 -3.53
N PHE A 197 -17.02 -9.99 -3.37
CA PHE A 197 -15.90 -9.15 -3.77
C PHE A 197 -15.68 -7.98 -2.83
N PHE A 198 -14.47 -7.44 -2.88
CA PHE A 198 -14.04 -6.24 -2.19
C PHE A 198 -13.74 -5.16 -3.21
N VAL A 199 -13.92 -3.92 -2.82
CA VAL A 199 -13.47 -2.77 -3.60
C VAL A 199 -12.28 -2.16 -2.90
N CYS A 200 -11.26 -1.75 -3.63
CA CYS A 200 -10.17 -0.97 -3.10
C CYS A 200 -9.83 0.22 -4.01
N ALA A 201 -9.34 1.26 -3.39
CA ALA A 201 -8.67 2.40 -3.99
C ALA A 201 -7.76 3.03 -2.94
N HIS A 202 -7.06 4.09 -3.29
CA HIS A 202 -6.15 4.72 -2.34
C HIS A 202 -6.88 5.50 -1.24
N TRP A 203 -7.92 6.25 -1.59
CA TRP A 203 -8.64 7.16 -0.67
C TRP A 203 -9.79 6.51 0.09
N PRO A 204 -10.22 7.09 1.22
CA PRO A 204 -11.48 6.75 1.86
C PRO A 204 -12.65 6.80 0.86
N VAL A 205 -13.57 5.87 0.97
CA VAL A 205 -14.70 5.78 0.03
C VAL A 205 -15.60 7.03 0.05
N GLN A 206 -15.61 7.77 1.16
CA GLN A 206 -16.37 9.02 1.32
C GLN A 206 -15.83 10.17 0.45
N GLU A 207 -14.55 10.11 0.05
CA GLU A 207 -13.94 11.12 -0.81
C GLU A 207 -14.29 10.94 -2.29
N PHE A 208 -14.85 9.78 -2.67
CA PHE A 208 -15.25 9.53 -4.05
C PHE A 208 -16.53 10.26 -4.40
N THR A 209 -16.36 11.29 -5.20
CA THR A 209 -17.45 12.13 -5.68
C THR A 209 -17.61 11.98 -7.19
N TYR A 210 -18.84 11.96 -7.67
CA TYR A 210 -19.14 12.03 -9.10
C TYR A 210 -20.30 13.00 -9.38
N PRO A 211 -20.30 13.69 -10.53
CA PRO A 211 -21.37 14.62 -10.86
C PRO A 211 -22.67 13.84 -11.16
N VAL A 212 -23.74 14.21 -10.48
CA VAL A 212 -25.10 13.79 -10.83
C VAL A 212 -25.69 14.87 -11.74
N LYS A 213 -26.36 14.47 -12.85
CA LYS A 213 -26.95 15.38 -13.85
C LYS A 213 -27.58 16.62 -13.21
N GLY A 214 -27.02 17.80 -13.52
CA GLY A 214 -27.63 19.11 -13.24
C GLY A 214 -27.59 19.60 -11.79
N LYS A 215 -26.93 18.91 -10.87
CA LYS A 215 -26.75 19.36 -9.49
C LYS A 215 -25.36 19.00 -8.99
N ALA A 216 -24.73 19.93 -8.28
CA ALA A 216 -23.45 19.70 -7.59
C ALA A 216 -23.58 18.73 -6.39
N LYS A 217 -24.32 17.62 -6.56
CA LYS A 217 -24.45 16.58 -5.55
C LYS A 217 -23.47 15.47 -5.89
N THR A 218 -22.59 15.24 -4.98
CA THR A 218 -21.69 14.11 -4.94
C THR A 218 -22.51 12.85 -4.63
N ALA A 219 -22.42 11.83 -5.48
CA ALA A 219 -23.03 10.56 -5.17
C ALA A 219 -22.08 9.77 -4.26
N ASP A 220 -22.65 9.20 -3.24
CA ASP A 220 -21.97 8.37 -2.28
C ASP A 220 -21.68 6.99 -2.89
N LEU A 221 -20.41 6.72 -3.18
CA LEU A 221 -20.00 5.42 -3.74
C LEU A 221 -20.35 4.27 -2.78
N ALA A 222 -20.18 4.44 -1.49
CA ALA A 222 -20.48 3.42 -0.51
C ALA A 222 -21.98 3.07 -0.52
N LYS A 223 -22.86 4.09 -0.54
CA LYS A 223 -24.30 3.88 -0.66
C LYS A 223 -24.66 3.15 -1.95
N TRP A 224 -24.04 3.54 -3.07
CA TRP A 224 -24.29 2.88 -4.35
C TRP A 224 -23.86 1.41 -4.31
N LEU A 225 -22.67 1.10 -3.77
CA LEU A 225 -22.17 -0.28 -3.63
C LEU A 225 -23.14 -1.14 -2.81
N VAL A 226 -23.55 -0.66 -1.64
CA VAL A 226 -24.45 -1.39 -0.74
C VAL A 226 -25.81 -1.64 -1.40
N THR A 227 -26.29 -0.68 -2.22
CA THR A 227 -27.64 -0.75 -2.79
C THR A 227 -27.69 -1.57 -4.09
N HIS A 228 -26.63 -1.52 -4.91
CA HIS A 228 -26.65 -2.06 -6.27
C HIS A 228 -25.64 -3.20 -6.51
N ALA A 229 -24.76 -3.45 -5.55
CA ALA A 229 -23.73 -4.48 -5.65
C ALA A 229 -23.69 -5.35 -4.38
N PRO A 230 -24.69 -6.18 -4.11
CA PRO A 230 -24.88 -6.88 -2.83
C PRO A 230 -23.76 -7.85 -2.49
N GLN A 231 -22.99 -8.29 -3.49
CA GLN A 231 -21.81 -9.12 -3.27
C GLN A 231 -20.57 -8.32 -2.84
N CYS A 232 -20.65 -6.97 -2.79
CA CYS A 232 -19.58 -6.15 -2.21
C CYS A 232 -19.56 -6.28 -0.68
N LYS A 233 -18.50 -6.87 -0.14
CA LYS A 233 -18.39 -7.20 1.29
C LYS A 233 -17.58 -6.18 2.10
N GLY A 234 -16.89 -5.26 1.42
CA GLY A 234 -16.13 -4.21 2.09
C GLY A 234 -15.27 -3.38 1.16
N TYR A 235 -14.65 -2.36 1.73
CA TYR A 235 -13.78 -1.43 1.05
C TYR A 235 -12.45 -1.27 1.80
N ILE A 236 -11.34 -1.37 1.08
CA ILE A 236 -9.98 -1.33 1.64
C ILE A 236 -9.23 -0.16 0.99
N TYR A 237 -8.54 0.64 1.82
CA TYR A 237 -7.87 1.85 1.35
C TYR A 237 -6.61 2.18 2.17
N GLY A 238 -5.77 3.08 1.66
CA GLY A 238 -4.58 3.64 2.29
C GLY A 238 -4.75 5.09 2.72
N HIS A 239 -3.87 5.98 2.25
CA HIS A 239 -3.94 7.44 2.34
C HIS A 239 -3.84 8.05 3.76
N LEU A 240 -4.48 7.45 4.75
CA LEU A 240 -4.49 7.98 6.13
C LEU A 240 -3.34 7.44 6.98
N HIS A 241 -2.54 6.50 6.44
CA HIS A 241 -1.37 5.91 7.10
C HIS A 241 -1.68 5.34 8.48
N ARG A 242 -2.80 4.61 8.64
CA ARG A 242 -3.18 4.01 9.93
C ARG A 242 -4.02 2.75 9.77
N TRP A 243 -3.95 1.89 10.75
CA TRP A 243 -4.90 0.79 10.87
C TRP A 243 -6.21 1.29 11.45
N ARG A 244 -7.28 1.34 10.62
CA ARG A 244 -8.57 1.88 11.03
C ARG A 244 -9.73 1.11 10.41
N PRO A 245 -10.24 0.09 11.10
CA PRO A 245 -11.49 -0.56 10.72
C PRO A 245 -12.68 0.33 11.12
N GLU A 246 -13.62 0.51 10.20
CA GLU A 246 -14.81 1.34 10.44
C GLU A 246 -16.06 0.71 9.83
N TRP A 247 -17.19 0.99 10.45
CA TRP A 247 -18.50 0.86 9.86
C TRP A 247 -19.01 2.25 9.51
N ILE A 248 -19.28 2.49 8.24
CA ILE A 248 -19.88 3.74 7.78
C ILE A 248 -21.37 3.55 7.55
N HIS A 249 -22.18 4.48 8.01
CA HIS A 249 -23.61 4.50 7.76
C HIS A 249 -23.88 5.10 6.39
N THR A 250 -24.44 4.30 5.47
CA THR A 250 -24.74 4.74 4.11
C THR A 250 -26.20 5.20 3.97
N ASP A 251 -27.10 4.74 4.84
CA ASP A 251 -28.48 5.19 4.93
C ASP A 251 -29.00 4.98 6.35
N TRP A 252 -29.11 6.05 7.13
CA TRP A 252 -29.59 6.02 8.50
C TRP A 252 -31.05 5.52 8.65
N LYS A 253 -31.87 5.78 7.63
CA LYS A 253 -33.29 5.35 7.66
C LYS A 253 -33.44 3.85 7.45
N LYS A 254 -32.51 3.23 6.78
CA LYS A 254 -32.51 1.80 6.44
C LYS A 254 -31.50 0.99 7.25
N ALA A 255 -30.83 1.63 8.22
CA ALA A 255 -29.74 1.02 8.97
C ALA A 255 -28.65 0.35 8.09
N LEU A 256 -28.47 0.85 6.85
CA LEU A 256 -27.47 0.30 5.94
C LEU A 256 -26.07 0.74 6.33
N THR A 257 -25.24 -0.21 6.68
CA THR A 257 -23.84 -0.01 7.02
C THR A 257 -22.93 -0.61 5.95
N PHE A 258 -21.72 -0.07 5.86
CA PHE A 258 -20.69 -0.55 4.97
C PHE A 258 -19.34 -0.61 5.67
N ARG A 259 -18.70 -1.78 5.64
CA ARG A 259 -17.42 -1.98 6.31
C ARG A 259 -16.28 -1.43 5.49
N THR A 260 -15.44 -0.60 6.10
CA THR A 260 -14.22 -0.08 5.49
C THR A 260 -13.01 -0.38 6.36
N LEU A 261 -11.83 -0.46 5.74
CA LEU A 261 -10.57 -0.70 6.41
C LEU A 261 -9.48 0.17 5.80
N CYS A 262 -8.96 1.10 6.59
CA CYS A 262 -7.74 1.80 6.26
C CYS A 262 -6.53 0.96 6.67
N LEU A 263 -5.51 0.94 5.83
CA LEU A 263 -4.27 0.20 6.06
C LEU A 263 -3.12 1.12 6.51
N PRO A 264 -2.13 0.58 7.22
CA PRO A 264 -0.94 1.32 7.61
C PRO A 264 -0.07 1.65 6.39
N SER A 265 0.74 2.68 6.51
CA SER A 265 1.78 3.01 5.53
C SER A 265 2.93 1.99 5.58
N ASN A 266 3.57 1.76 4.45
CA ASN A 266 4.85 1.03 4.45
C ASN A 266 6.06 1.98 4.43
N GLY A 267 5.89 3.20 3.96
CA GLY A 267 6.98 4.14 3.72
C GLY A 267 7.16 5.18 4.82
N LEU A 268 6.25 6.14 4.90
CA LEU A 268 6.39 7.34 5.73
C LEU A 268 5.14 7.55 6.60
N TRP A 269 5.36 8.11 7.78
CA TRP A 269 4.35 8.60 8.73
C TRP A 269 3.28 7.60 9.15
N GLY A 270 2.80 7.77 10.36
CA GLY A 270 1.71 6.98 10.90
C GLY A 270 2.11 5.58 11.32
N ASP A 271 1.20 4.66 11.22
CA ASP A 271 1.46 3.25 11.48
C ASP A 271 2.27 2.67 10.33
N ILE A 272 3.35 1.96 10.65
CA ILE A 272 4.24 1.38 9.65
C ILE A 272 4.09 -0.13 9.60
N GLY A 273 3.64 -0.63 8.46
CA GLY A 273 3.45 -2.06 8.28
C GLY A 273 2.80 -2.41 6.96
N TYR A 274 2.21 -3.58 6.94
CA TYR A 274 1.40 -4.11 5.85
C TYR A 274 0.32 -5.03 6.43
N ALA A 275 -0.57 -5.54 5.62
CA ALA A 275 -1.60 -6.45 6.07
C ALA A 275 -1.65 -7.73 5.22
N THR A 276 -1.85 -8.86 5.88
CA THR A 276 -2.22 -10.10 5.20
C THR A 276 -3.74 -10.18 5.07
N PHE A 277 -4.23 -10.68 3.96
CA PHE A 277 -5.65 -10.83 3.67
C PHE A 277 -5.90 -12.24 3.16
N ARG A 278 -6.68 -12.99 3.92
CA ARG A 278 -7.00 -14.37 3.60
C ARG A 278 -8.50 -14.52 3.36
N THR A 279 -8.85 -15.09 2.23
CA THR A 279 -10.23 -15.42 1.89
C THR A 279 -10.54 -16.89 2.16
N SER A 280 -11.80 -17.19 2.45
CA SER A 280 -12.36 -18.53 2.59
C SER A 280 -13.77 -18.55 2.00
N ALA A 281 -14.48 -19.67 2.09
CA ALA A 281 -15.81 -19.81 1.49
C ALA A 281 -16.85 -18.85 2.09
N ASP A 282 -16.71 -18.47 3.35
CA ASP A 282 -17.69 -17.73 4.15
C ASP A 282 -17.20 -16.35 4.60
N ARG A 283 -15.91 -16.07 4.54
CA ARG A 283 -15.34 -14.84 5.05
C ARG A 283 -13.99 -14.46 4.44
N ALA A 284 -13.58 -13.22 4.69
CA ALA A 284 -12.20 -12.80 4.56
C ALA A 284 -11.69 -12.26 5.91
N VAL A 285 -10.42 -12.53 6.21
CA VAL A 285 -9.74 -12.02 7.41
C VAL A 285 -8.54 -11.19 6.98
N CYS A 286 -8.54 -9.93 7.38
CA CYS A 286 -7.41 -9.03 7.23
C CYS A 286 -6.67 -8.95 8.57
N ALA A 287 -5.38 -9.28 8.58
CA ALA A 287 -4.53 -9.22 9.75
C ALA A 287 -3.43 -8.19 9.58
N LEU A 288 -3.26 -7.35 10.58
CA LEU A 288 -2.24 -6.31 10.62
C LEU A 288 -0.87 -6.92 10.96
N GLU A 289 0.09 -6.69 10.07
CA GLU A 289 1.50 -7.01 10.26
C GLU A 289 2.30 -5.71 10.50
N LEU A 290 2.06 -5.08 11.63
CA LEU A 290 2.77 -3.88 12.02
C LEU A 290 4.18 -4.24 12.44
N LYS A 291 5.18 -3.68 11.77
CA LYS A 291 6.59 -3.99 12.00
C LYS A 291 7.32 -2.90 12.77
N ASP A 292 6.90 -1.68 12.61
CA ASP A 292 7.56 -0.55 13.22
C ASP A 292 6.60 0.64 13.34
N PHE A 293 6.85 1.48 14.32
CA PHE A 293 6.16 2.74 14.47
C PHE A 293 7.16 3.85 14.16
N TYR A 294 6.90 4.60 13.11
CA TYR A 294 7.78 5.66 12.68
C TYR A 294 7.06 7.00 12.62
N PHE A 295 7.39 7.86 13.58
CA PHE A 295 7.30 9.28 13.38
C PHE A 295 8.63 9.77 12.87
N PRO A 296 8.72 10.28 11.62
CA PRO A 296 9.84 11.15 11.33
C PRO A 296 9.72 12.30 12.34
N ARG A 297 10.69 12.45 13.20
CA ARG A 297 11.00 13.77 13.72
C ARG A 297 11.46 14.56 12.49
N GLU A 298 10.50 15.13 11.79
CA GLU A 298 10.85 16.25 10.94
C GLU A 298 11.47 17.29 11.86
N PRO A 299 12.52 17.98 11.41
CA PRO A 299 13.10 19.01 12.22
C PRO A 299 11.97 19.95 12.65
N GLU A 300 11.64 19.90 13.90
CA GLU A 300 10.91 20.82 14.78
C GLU A 300 9.65 21.56 14.29
N THR A 301 9.19 21.43 13.05
CA THR A 301 8.12 22.29 12.51
C THR A 301 6.77 21.63 12.34
N SER A 302 6.62 20.32 12.46
CA SER A 302 5.32 19.66 12.40
C SER A 302 5.09 18.76 13.61
N ALA A 303 4.69 19.39 14.74
CA ALA A 303 4.09 18.66 15.84
C ALA A 303 2.75 18.08 15.36
N ARG A 304 2.75 16.88 14.77
CA ARG A 304 1.51 16.14 14.59
C ARG A 304 0.98 15.78 15.99
N PRO A 305 -0.32 15.98 16.25
CA PRO A 305 -0.89 15.75 17.58
C PRO A 305 -0.62 14.31 18.05
N ALA A 306 -0.35 14.16 19.34
CA ALA A 306 -0.15 12.86 20.00
C ALA A 306 -1.31 11.86 19.76
N ALA A 307 -2.50 12.34 19.41
CA ALA A 307 -3.66 11.53 19.01
C ALA A 307 -3.43 10.67 17.75
N TRP A 308 -2.35 10.89 16.99
CA TRP A 308 -1.94 10.05 15.85
C TRP A 308 -0.99 8.94 16.26
N GLN A 309 -0.59 8.90 17.54
CA GLN A 309 0.24 7.85 18.10
C GLN A 309 -0.67 6.67 18.44
N VAL A 310 -0.85 5.76 17.50
CA VAL A 310 -1.36 4.43 17.84
C VAL A 310 -0.24 3.71 18.56
N LYS A 311 -0.49 3.20 19.75
CA LYS A 311 0.51 2.38 20.43
C LYS A 311 0.69 1.10 19.62
N VAL A 312 1.91 0.85 19.16
CA VAL A 312 2.28 -0.30 18.32
C VAL A 312 1.81 -1.64 18.94
N GLU A 313 1.91 -1.73 20.26
CA GLU A 313 1.52 -2.91 21.03
C GLU A 313 0.01 -3.15 21.02
N GLU A 314 -0.81 -2.09 20.93
CA GLU A 314 -2.28 -2.18 20.92
C GLU A 314 -2.82 -2.62 19.55
N THR A 315 -2.08 -2.39 18.47
CA THR A 315 -2.54 -2.66 17.10
C THR A 315 -1.91 -3.89 16.47
N ARG A 316 -0.72 -4.31 16.96
CA ARG A 316 -0.04 -5.48 16.44
C ARG A 316 -0.89 -6.73 16.53
N GLY A 317 -1.06 -7.42 15.39
CA GLY A 317 -1.83 -8.65 15.32
C GLY A 317 -3.34 -8.47 15.36
N GLN A 318 -3.85 -7.22 15.35
CA GLN A 318 -5.28 -6.99 15.21
C GLN A 318 -5.80 -7.56 13.91
N ARG A 319 -7.05 -8.05 13.95
CA ARG A 319 -7.72 -8.68 12.82
C ARG A 319 -9.06 -8.04 12.55
N VAL A 320 -9.43 -7.98 11.29
CA VAL A 320 -10.76 -7.58 10.83
C VAL A 320 -11.34 -8.72 10.01
N THR A 321 -12.52 -9.17 10.38
CA THR A 321 -13.25 -10.19 9.64
C THR A 321 -14.36 -9.55 8.82
N PHE A 322 -14.47 -9.95 7.57
CA PHE A 322 -15.55 -9.59 6.66
C PHE A 322 -16.35 -10.87 6.39
N LEU A 323 -17.53 -10.98 6.98
CA LEU A 323 -18.44 -12.08 6.71
C LEU A 323 -19.15 -11.89 5.35
N TYR A 324 -19.31 -12.95 4.58
CA TYR A 324 -19.98 -12.89 3.28
C TYR A 324 -21.48 -12.93 3.42
N ASP A 325 -21.99 -13.74 4.33
CA ASP A 325 -23.38 -13.71 4.70
C ASP A 325 -23.56 -12.81 5.92
N ARG A 326 -24.27 -11.72 5.73
CA ARG A 326 -24.71 -10.87 6.83
C ARG A 326 -25.95 -11.53 7.46
N GLY A 327 -25.78 -12.65 8.15
CA GLY A 327 -26.75 -13.08 9.13
C GLY A 327 -26.82 -12.01 10.22
N GLU A 328 -28.00 -11.58 10.54
CA GLU A 328 -28.47 -10.65 11.58
C GLU A 328 -27.51 -10.26 12.74
N GLU A 329 -26.29 -9.82 12.45
CA GLU A 329 -25.46 -9.06 13.38
C GLU A 329 -25.54 -7.58 12.97
N ALA A 330 -26.67 -6.97 13.28
CA ALA A 330 -26.89 -5.53 13.28
C ALA A 330 -26.83 -4.99 14.72
#